data_2d0a4fc484c1e283d32f2a6a8c5178ec
#
_entry.id   2d0a4fc484c1e283d32f2a6a8c5178ec
#
_cell.length_a   1.000
_cell.length_b   1.000
_cell.length_c   1.000
_cell.angle_alpha   90.00
_cell.angle_beta   90.00
_cell.angle_gamma   90.00
#
_symmetry.space_group_name_H-M   'P 1'
#
loop_
_entity.id
_entity.type
_entity.pdbx_description
1 polymer ?
#
loop_
_entity_poly.entity_id
_entity_poly.type
_entity_poly.pdbx_seq_one_letter_code
_entity_poly.pdbx_strand_id
1 'polypeptide(L)' 'MNLPELLGFYMTEKHMDDITLARKCNISPMNIVNIKKGSHTYSQQLVENIVRGLELNADEMRGFMGVAGF' A
#
# COMPACT_ATOMS: atom_id res chain seq x y z
N MET A 1 3.09 0.96 -14.18
CA MET A 1 3.28 0.17 -12.97
C MET A 1 1.92 -0.07 -12.33
N ASN A 2 1.61 -1.31 -11.95
CA ASN A 2 0.35 -1.63 -11.29
C ASN A 2 0.48 -1.52 -9.78
N LEU A 3 -0.63 -1.64 -9.06
CA LEU A 3 -0.63 -1.47 -7.62
C LEU A 3 0.25 -2.49 -6.88
N PRO A 4 0.20 -3.81 -7.19
CA PRO A 4 1.11 -4.76 -6.55
C PRO A 4 2.58 -4.39 -6.72
N GLU A 5 2.97 -3.99 -7.92
CA GLU A 5 4.36 -3.59 -8.20
C GLU A 5 4.74 -2.32 -7.43
N LEU A 6 3.84 -1.33 -7.43
CA LEU A 6 4.12 -0.06 -6.76
C LEU A 6 4.21 -0.25 -5.24
N LEU A 7 3.32 -1.07 -4.68
CA LEU A 7 3.37 -1.39 -3.25
C LEU A 7 4.69 -2.07 -2.90
N GLY A 8 5.09 -3.06 -3.69
CA GLY A 8 6.36 -3.76 -3.48
C GLY A 8 7.55 -2.81 -3.57
N PHE A 9 7.50 -1.89 -4.53
CA PHE A 9 8.57 -0.89 -4.70
C PHE A 9 8.73 -0.04 -3.43
N TYR A 10 7.62 0.51 -2.91
CA TYR A 10 7.70 1.35 -1.72
C TYR A 10 8.09 0.56 -0.47
N MET A 11 7.60 -0.68 -0.34
CA MET A 11 8.00 -1.53 0.78
C MET A 11 9.50 -1.78 0.78
N THR A 12 10.08 -2.03 -0.39
CA THR A 12 11.52 -2.21 -0.52
C THR A 12 12.27 -0.92 -0.20
N GLU A 13 11.80 0.21 -0.73
CA GLU A 13 12.40 1.51 -0.48
C GLU A 13 12.43 1.87 1.00
N LYS A 14 11.35 1.54 1.70
CA LYS A 14 11.19 1.88 3.11
C LYS A 14 11.68 0.75 4.04
N HIS A 15 12.20 -0.34 3.48
CA HIS A 15 12.69 -1.49 4.25
C HIS A 15 11.62 -2.07 5.17
N MET A 16 10.41 -2.25 4.64
CA MET A 16 9.29 -2.79 5.38
C MET A 16 8.86 -4.15 4.83
N ASP A 17 8.63 -5.11 5.73
CA ASP A 17 7.98 -6.37 5.36
C ASP A 17 6.46 -6.23 5.55
N ASP A 18 5.72 -7.29 5.19
CA ASP A 18 4.26 -7.26 5.26
C ASP A 18 3.77 -6.98 6.68
N ILE A 19 4.40 -7.59 7.67
CA ILE A 19 3.98 -7.45 9.07
C ILE A 19 4.25 -6.04 9.57
N THR A 20 5.43 -5.50 9.28
CA THR A 20 5.80 -4.15 9.70
C THR A 20 4.86 -3.11 9.10
N LEU A 21 4.61 -3.22 7.79
CA LEU A 21 3.73 -2.28 7.12
C LEU A 21 2.30 -2.38 7.65
N ALA A 22 1.80 -3.59 7.82
CA ALA A 22 0.43 -3.79 8.32
C ALA A 22 0.26 -3.17 9.70
N ARG A 23 1.27 -3.31 10.57
CA ARG A 23 1.24 -2.71 11.90
C ARG A 23 1.19 -1.19 11.81
N LYS A 24 1.99 -0.59 10.94
CA LYS A 24 2.00 0.85 10.74
C LYS A 24 0.69 1.37 10.16
N CYS A 25 0.06 0.58 9.31
CA CYS A 25 -1.23 0.94 8.69
C CYS A 25 -2.42 0.61 9.58
N ASN A 26 -2.20 -0.11 10.67
CA ASN A 26 -3.26 -0.60 11.56
C ASN A 26 -4.26 -1.49 10.82
N ILE A 27 -3.74 -2.40 9.99
CA ILE A 27 -4.53 -3.36 9.21
C ILE A 27 -3.95 -4.75 9.38
N SER A 28 -4.69 -5.77 8.91
CA SER A 28 -4.20 -7.15 8.91
C SER A 28 -3.12 -7.34 7.84
N PRO A 29 -2.04 -8.10 8.13
CA PRO A 29 -1.05 -8.42 7.10
C PRO A 29 -1.63 -9.08 5.86
N MET A 30 -2.75 -9.81 6.01
CA MET A 30 -3.41 -10.44 4.88
C MET A 30 -3.89 -9.43 3.85
N ASN A 31 -4.26 -8.22 4.28
CA ASN A 31 -4.62 -7.15 3.35
C ASN A 31 -3.45 -6.80 2.43
N ILE A 32 -2.24 -6.74 2.98
CA ILE A 32 -1.03 -6.46 2.19
C ILE A 32 -0.77 -7.61 1.21
N VAL A 33 -0.84 -8.85 1.71
CA VAL A 33 -0.62 -10.04 0.88
C VAL A 33 -1.60 -10.08 -0.28
N ASN A 34 -2.88 -9.80 0.00
CA ASN A 34 -3.92 -9.85 -1.04
C ASN A 34 -3.69 -8.81 -2.13
N ILE A 35 -3.31 -7.58 -1.76
CA ILE A 35 -3.01 -6.55 -2.74
C ILE A 35 -1.80 -6.96 -3.59
N LYS A 36 -0.76 -7.51 -2.97
CA LYS A 36 0.44 -7.96 -3.69
C LYS A 36 0.12 -9.10 -4.66
N LYS A 37 -0.92 -9.88 -4.38
CA LYS A 37 -1.36 -10.96 -5.28
C LYS A 37 -2.27 -10.46 -6.40
N GLY A 38 -2.59 -9.18 -6.42
CA GLY A 38 -3.40 -8.59 -7.46
C GLY A 38 -4.88 -8.48 -7.14
N SER A 39 -5.28 -8.68 -5.89
CA SER A 39 -6.67 -8.50 -5.48
C SER A 39 -7.09 -7.05 -5.68
N HIS A 40 -8.32 -6.85 -6.15
CA HIS A 40 -8.90 -5.53 -6.30
C HIS A 40 -9.99 -5.24 -5.27
N THR A 41 -10.10 -6.09 -4.24
CA THR A 41 -11.11 -5.95 -3.19
C THR A 41 -10.57 -5.12 -2.04
N TYR A 42 -10.30 -3.85 -2.31
CA TYR A 42 -9.82 -2.91 -1.29
C TYR A 42 -10.62 -1.62 -1.37
N SER A 43 -10.84 -1.01 -0.20
CA SER A 43 -11.55 0.25 -0.09
C SER A 43 -10.57 1.42 -0.21
N GLN A 44 -11.10 2.60 -0.47
CA GLN A 44 -10.31 3.82 -0.48
C GLN A 44 -9.65 4.03 0.89
N GLN A 45 -10.39 3.75 1.97
CA GLN A 45 -9.87 3.91 3.33
C GLN A 45 -8.66 3.00 3.57
N LEU A 46 -8.72 1.77 3.07
CA LEU A 46 -7.60 0.84 3.22
C LEU A 46 -6.36 1.37 2.51
N VAL A 47 -6.53 1.87 1.28
CA VAL A 47 -5.42 2.41 0.51
C VAL A 47 -4.85 3.65 1.18
N GLU A 48 -5.69 4.51 1.75
CA GLU A 48 -5.23 5.68 2.51
C GLU A 48 -4.42 5.27 3.73
N ASN A 49 -4.84 4.21 4.43
CA ASN A 49 -4.09 3.70 5.57
C ASN A 49 -2.70 3.22 5.15
N ILE A 50 -2.62 2.54 3.99
CA ILE A 50 -1.34 2.06 3.46
C ILE A 50 -0.44 3.24 3.11
N VAL A 51 -0.98 4.28 2.49
CA VAL A 51 -0.22 5.48 2.14
C VAL A 51 0.39 6.10 3.41
N ARG A 52 -0.39 6.18 4.49
CA ARG A 52 0.11 6.72 5.76
C ARG A 52 1.19 5.83 6.36
N GLY A 53 0.99 4.52 6.33
CA GLY A 53 1.96 3.57 6.85
C GLY A 53 3.27 3.61 6.10
N LEU A 54 3.22 3.84 4.79
CA LEU A 54 4.40 3.98 3.95
C LEU A 54 5.04 5.37 4.08
N GLU A 55 4.38 6.31 4.75
CA GLU A 55 4.86 7.67 4.96
C GLU A 55 5.18 8.37 3.63
N LEU A 56 4.27 8.23 2.67
CA LEU A 56 4.43 8.84 1.35
C LEU A 56 4.16 10.34 1.42
N ASN A 57 4.90 11.11 0.62
CA ASN A 57 4.63 12.53 0.48
C ASN A 57 3.41 12.75 -0.44
N ALA A 58 3.00 14.02 -0.62
CA ALA A 58 1.78 14.34 -1.37
C ALA A 58 1.83 13.84 -2.81
N ASP A 59 2.96 13.97 -3.49
CA ASP A 59 3.10 13.52 -4.87
C ASP A 59 3.05 12.00 -4.97
N GLU A 60 3.76 11.32 -4.07
CA GLU A 60 3.76 9.85 -4.01
C GLU A 60 2.36 9.32 -3.69
N MET A 61 1.68 9.96 -2.73
CA MET A 61 0.32 9.59 -2.38
C MET A 61 -0.61 9.70 -3.58
N ARG A 62 -0.53 10.81 -4.31
CA ARG A 62 -1.38 11.04 -5.48
C ARG A 62 -1.17 9.96 -6.52
N GLY A 63 0.08 9.61 -6.79
CA GLY A 63 0.39 8.54 -7.74
C GLY A 63 -0.11 7.19 -7.27
N PHE A 64 0.07 6.88 -5.97
CA PHE A 64 -0.38 5.62 -5.40
C PHE A 64 -1.90 5.49 -5.46
N MET A 65 -2.61 6.54 -5.05
CA MET A 65 -4.08 6.54 -5.09
C MET A 65 -4.59 6.39 -6.52
N GLY A 66 -3.96 7.08 -7.48
CA GLY A 66 -4.33 6.97 -8.89
C GLY A 66 -4.18 5.56 -9.42
N VAL A 67 -3.08 4.88 -9.09
CA VAL A 67 -2.84 3.50 -9.51
C VAL A 67 -3.88 2.57 -8.88
N ALA A 68 -4.31 2.85 -7.66
CA ALA A 68 -5.34 2.07 -6.97
C ALA A 68 -6.75 2.34 -7.52
N GLY A 69 -6.93 3.35 -8.35
CA GLY A 69 -8.21 3.68 -8.95
C GLY A 69 -9.01 4.74 -8.18
N PHE A 70 -8.35 5.48 -7.35
CA PHE A 70 -8.95 6.56 -6.58
C PHE A 70 -8.26 7.88 -6.92
#